data_f9555e9244af77c36b6497e036d7a1ce
#
_entry.id   f9555e9244af77c36b6497e036d7a1ce
#
_cell.length_a   1.000
_cell.length_b   1.000
_cell.length_c   1.000
_cell.angle_alpha   90.00
_cell.angle_beta   90.00
_cell.angle_gamma   90.00
#
_symmetry.space_group_name_H-M   'P 1'
#
loop_
_entity.id
_entity.type
_entity.pdbx_description
1 polymer ?
#
loop_
_entity_poly.entity_id
_entity_poly.type
_entity_poly.pdbx_seq_one_letter_code
_entity_poly.pdbx_strand_id
1 'polypeptide(L)'
;MTREPLAAGFSAKPVLTGEKTVLRPFTAADADTMAEIIDDPEVRRFTGDPSNELTVDSLRSWYGSRSAQDDRLDLAVTDRATGRLVGEVVLYDWDPEHRSCTFRTLVGPEGRGRGLGTEAVRLTVGHGFERLGLHRIALDLFSHNHRARRVYEKVGFVEEGVARQSVLRDGQWYDSTLMSVLAPEWAEHQGRP
;
A
#
# COMPACT_ATOMS: atom_id res chain seq x y z
N MET A 1 -29.03 -3.00 13.65
CA MET A 1 -29.06 -3.50 12.25
C MET A 1 -27.68 -4.11 12.00
N THR A 2 -27.59 -5.40 12.09
CA THR A 2 -26.39 -6.18 11.74
C THR A 2 -26.21 -6.09 10.22
N ARG A 3 -25.22 -5.32 9.77
CA ARG A 3 -24.77 -5.44 8.38
C ARG A 3 -24.18 -6.84 8.22
N GLU A 4 -24.74 -7.62 7.30
CA GLU A 4 -24.11 -8.88 6.88
C GLU A 4 -22.64 -8.63 6.55
N PRO A 5 -21.73 -9.56 6.90
CA PRO A 5 -20.34 -9.45 6.47
C PRO A 5 -20.35 -9.42 4.95
N LEU A 6 -19.71 -8.39 4.40
CA LEU A 6 -19.50 -8.27 2.95
C LEU A 6 -18.70 -9.49 2.49
N ALA A 7 -19.39 -10.43 1.83
CA ALA A 7 -18.92 -11.78 1.51
C ALA A 7 -17.86 -11.84 0.37
N ALA A 8 -17.24 -10.74 0.02
CA ALA A 8 -16.30 -10.72 -1.10
C ALA A 8 -14.82 -10.88 -0.70
N GLY A 9 -14.47 -10.73 0.59
CA GLY A 9 -13.09 -10.89 1.05
C GLY A 9 -12.06 -10.26 0.09
N PHE A 10 -10.82 -10.71 0.18
CA PHE A 10 -9.74 -10.29 -0.71
C PHE A 10 -9.67 -11.08 -2.04
N SER A 11 -10.60 -12.01 -2.30
CA SER A 11 -10.61 -12.80 -3.54
C SER A 11 -10.93 -11.96 -4.79
N ALA A 12 -11.76 -10.92 -4.65
CA ALA A 12 -12.02 -9.99 -5.75
C ALA A 12 -10.91 -8.95 -5.87
N LYS A 13 -10.29 -8.85 -7.05
CA LYS A 13 -9.24 -7.87 -7.37
C LYS A 13 -9.84 -6.74 -8.20
N PRO A 14 -10.21 -5.62 -7.58
CA PRO A 14 -10.89 -4.52 -8.28
C PRO A 14 -9.95 -3.72 -9.18
N VAL A 15 -10.53 -2.99 -10.12
CA VAL A 15 -9.91 -1.82 -10.73
C VAL A 15 -10.51 -0.59 -10.05
N LEU A 16 -9.65 0.24 -9.43
CA LEU A 16 -10.05 1.48 -8.77
C LEU A 16 -9.56 2.66 -9.60
N THR A 17 -10.48 3.50 -10.03
CA THR A 17 -10.15 4.65 -10.90
C THR A 17 -10.30 5.95 -10.13
N GLY A 18 -9.19 6.68 -10.01
CA GLY A 18 -9.13 8.04 -9.48
C GLY A 18 -9.04 9.09 -10.57
N GLU A 19 -8.77 10.33 -10.18
CA GLU A 19 -8.52 11.43 -11.11
C GLU A 19 -7.16 11.31 -11.81
N LYS A 20 -6.14 10.86 -11.08
CA LYS A 20 -4.73 10.80 -11.51
C LYS A 20 -4.21 9.38 -11.68
N THR A 21 -4.81 8.41 -10.99
CA THR A 21 -4.33 7.02 -10.95
C THR A 21 -5.42 6.04 -11.33
N VAL A 22 -4.98 4.91 -11.89
CA VAL A 22 -5.77 3.70 -11.96
C VAL A 22 -5.03 2.61 -11.21
N LEU A 23 -5.69 2.01 -10.22
CA LEU A 23 -5.18 0.85 -9.50
C LEU A 23 -5.79 -0.40 -10.14
N ARG A 24 -4.98 -1.35 -10.53
CA ARG A 24 -5.43 -2.58 -11.19
C ARG A 24 -4.72 -3.82 -10.63
N PRO A 25 -5.28 -5.00 -10.80
CA PRO A 25 -4.57 -6.23 -10.49
C PRO A 25 -3.22 -6.30 -11.21
N PHE A 26 -2.24 -6.90 -10.54
CA PHE A 26 -0.95 -7.21 -11.15
C PHE A 26 -1.06 -8.33 -12.19
N THR A 27 -0.16 -8.29 -13.14
CA THR A 27 0.11 -9.37 -14.10
C THR A 27 1.60 -9.70 -14.10
N ALA A 28 1.96 -10.84 -14.66
CA ALA A 28 3.36 -11.23 -14.82
C ALA A 28 4.16 -10.23 -15.69
N ALA A 29 3.49 -9.52 -16.60
CA ALA A 29 4.12 -8.52 -17.46
C ALA A 29 4.59 -7.25 -16.72
N ASP A 30 4.13 -7.02 -15.49
CA ASP A 30 4.53 -5.87 -14.68
C ASP A 30 5.93 -6.04 -14.06
N ALA A 31 6.48 -7.26 -14.10
CA ALA A 31 7.70 -7.61 -13.39
C ALA A 31 8.93 -6.76 -13.78
N ASP A 32 9.12 -6.52 -15.07
CA ASP A 32 10.27 -5.76 -15.55
C ASP A 32 10.23 -4.32 -15.02
N THR A 33 9.08 -3.65 -15.13
CA THR A 33 8.92 -2.27 -14.60
C THR A 33 9.01 -2.24 -13.08
N MET A 34 8.45 -3.25 -12.39
CA MET A 34 8.57 -3.32 -10.92
C MET A 34 10.02 -3.57 -10.49
N ALA A 35 10.81 -4.35 -11.24
CA ALA A 35 12.23 -4.51 -10.96
C ALA A 35 12.97 -3.17 -11.00
N GLU A 36 12.72 -2.35 -12.03
CA GLU A 36 13.30 -1.00 -12.15
C GLU A 36 12.88 -0.10 -10.97
N ILE A 37 11.59 -0.15 -10.58
CA ILE A 37 11.08 0.64 -9.45
C ILE A 37 11.70 0.19 -8.13
N ILE A 38 11.82 -1.12 -7.89
CA ILE A 38 12.41 -1.68 -6.67
C ILE A 38 13.90 -1.36 -6.59
N ASP A 39 14.60 -1.30 -7.72
CA ASP A 39 16.04 -0.98 -7.78
C ASP A 39 16.34 0.52 -7.57
N ASP A 40 15.33 1.39 -7.61
CA ASP A 40 15.52 2.82 -7.32
C ASP A 40 16.12 3.03 -5.92
N PRO A 41 17.20 3.82 -5.79
CA PRO A 41 17.91 3.98 -4.52
C PRO A 41 17.03 4.51 -3.38
N GLU A 42 16.05 5.36 -3.68
CA GLU A 42 15.15 5.88 -2.66
C GLU A 42 14.10 4.84 -2.23
N VAL A 43 13.60 4.03 -3.17
CA VAL A 43 12.74 2.88 -2.83
C VAL A 43 13.51 1.93 -1.93
N ARG A 44 14.70 1.50 -2.34
CA ARG A 44 15.58 0.63 -1.53
C ARG A 44 15.84 1.19 -0.15
N ARG A 45 16.04 2.48 -0.03
CA ARG A 45 16.27 3.14 1.27
C ARG A 45 15.12 2.96 2.26
N PHE A 46 13.87 2.86 1.80
CA PHE A 46 12.69 2.85 2.67
C PHE A 46 11.88 1.55 2.66
N THR A 47 12.17 0.60 1.77
CA THR A 47 11.43 -0.67 1.70
C THR A 47 12.28 -1.90 2.09
N GLY A 48 13.56 -1.73 2.26
CA GLY A 48 14.49 -2.83 2.48
C GLY A 48 15.31 -3.09 1.21
N ASP A 49 16.52 -3.60 1.41
CA ASP A 49 17.29 -4.14 0.28
C ASP A 49 16.64 -5.48 -0.07
N PRO A 50 16.13 -5.65 -1.30
CA PRO A 50 15.71 -6.98 -1.71
C PRO A 50 16.93 -7.90 -1.57
N SER A 51 16.73 -9.03 -0.93
CA SER A 51 17.78 -10.08 -0.90
C SER A 51 18.35 -10.25 -2.31
N ASN A 52 19.63 -10.55 -2.43
CA ASN A 52 20.33 -10.75 -3.73
C ASN A 52 19.65 -11.79 -4.66
N GLU A 53 18.51 -12.31 -4.27
CA GLU A 53 17.71 -13.34 -4.96
C GLU A 53 16.54 -12.78 -5.77
N LEU A 54 16.25 -11.46 -5.74
CA LEU A 54 15.18 -10.88 -6.56
C LEU A 54 15.63 -10.77 -8.02
N THR A 55 15.36 -11.83 -8.76
CA THR A 55 15.49 -11.84 -10.23
C THR A 55 14.17 -11.38 -10.87
N VAL A 56 14.24 -10.91 -12.11
CA VAL A 56 13.03 -10.58 -12.88
C VAL A 56 12.09 -11.79 -12.99
N ASP A 57 12.62 -13.01 -13.10
CA ASP A 57 11.81 -14.22 -13.17
C ASP A 57 11.10 -14.52 -11.84
N SER A 58 11.77 -14.28 -10.70
CA SER A 58 11.11 -14.41 -9.39
C SER A 58 10.01 -13.35 -9.22
N LEU A 59 10.23 -12.12 -9.66
CA LEU A 59 9.21 -11.07 -9.67
C LEU A 59 8.06 -11.39 -10.63
N ARG A 60 8.35 -11.98 -11.78
CA ARG A 60 7.31 -12.41 -12.74
C ARG A 60 6.39 -13.47 -12.14
N SER A 61 6.97 -14.45 -11.47
CA SER A 61 6.21 -15.47 -10.73
C SER A 61 5.42 -14.84 -9.57
N TRP A 62 6.05 -13.94 -8.82
CA TRP A 62 5.43 -13.23 -7.70
C TRP A 62 4.21 -12.43 -8.14
N TYR A 63 4.38 -11.47 -9.06
CA TYR A 63 3.28 -10.61 -9.51
C TYR A 63 2.21 -11.38 -10.29
N GLY A 64 2.60 -12.41 -11.07
CA GLY A 64 1.67 -13.28 -11.77
C GLY A 64 0.74 -14.06 -10.84
N SER A 65 1.16 -14.34 -9.60
CA SER A 65 0.36 -15.09 -8.61
C SER A 65 -0.54 -14.22 -7.74
N ARG A 66 -0.34 -12.88 -7.71
CA ARG A 66 -1.05 -11.99 -6.74
C ARG A 66 -2.57 -12.01 -6.90
N SER A 67 -3.05 -12.12 -8.12
CA SER A 67 -4.50 -12.16 -8.38
C SER A 67 -5.21 -13.41 -7.85
N ALA A 68 -4.47 -14.49 -7.59
CA ALA A 68 -5.01 -15.73 -7.05
C ALA A 68 -5.02 -15.81 -5.50
N GLN A 69 -4.40 -14.85 -4.81
CA GLN A 69 -4.40 -14.79 -3.34
C GLN A 69 -5.74 -14.27 -2.83
N ASP A 70 -6.26 -14.85 -1.75
CA ASP A 70 -7.56 -14.48 -1.16
C ASP A 70 -7.47 -13.83 0.24
N ASP A 71 -6.25 -13.68 0.74
CA ASP A 71 -5.91 -13.11 2.05
C ASP A 71 -5.25 -11.72 1.96
N ARG A 72 -5.09 -11.21 0.73
CA ARG A 72 -4.40 -9.93 0.48
C ARG A 72 -4.88 -9.26 -0.80
N LEU A 73 -4.67 -7.96 -0.91
CA LEU A 73 -4.95 -7.17 -2.10
C LEU A 73 -3.69 -6.43 -2.54
N ASP A 74 -3.10 -6.88 -3.65
CA ASP A 74 -1.96 -6.22 -4.30
C ASP A 74 -2.43 -5.58 -5.58
N LEU A 75 -2.28 -4.25 -5.69
CA LEU A 75 -2.68 -3.51 -6.88
C LEU A 75 -1.48 -2.70 -7.43
N ALA A 76 -1.32 -2.80 -8.74
CA ALA A 76 -0.43 -1.97 -9.52
C ALA A 76 -0.98 -0.54 -9.60
N VAL A 77 -0.18 0.46 -9.28
CA VAL A 77 -0.52 1.88 -9.40
C VAL A 77 -0.05 2.37 -10.75
N THR A 78 -0.99 2.75 -11.62
CA THR A 78 -0.67 3.32 -12.93
C THR A 78 -1.05 4.80 -12.98
N ASP A 79 -0.22 5.60 -13.63
CA ASP A 79 -0.52 6.98 -13.97
C ASP A 79 -1.61 7.01 -15.03
N ARG A 80 -2.77 7.57 -14.72
CA ARG A 80 -3.92 7.60 -15.62
C ARG A 80 -3.64 8.35 -16.93
N ALA A 81 -2.78 9.36 -16.88
CA ALA A 81 -2.48 10.17 -18.07
C ALA A 81 -1.61 9.43 -19.10
N THR A 82 -0.73 8.55 -18.61
CA THR A 82 0.27 7.87 -19.48
C THR A 82 0.08 6.37 -19.57
N GLY A 83 -0.73 5.77 -18.68
CA GLY A 83 -0.88 4.32 -18.56
C GLY A 83 0.32 3.62 -17.93
N ARG A 84 1.40 4.35 -17.54
CA ARG A 84 2.62 3.75 -17.02
C ARG A 84 2.44 3.28 -15.58
N LEU A 85 2.99 2.11 -15.29
CA LEU A 85 3.11 1.60 -13.92
C LEU A 85 4.12 2.47 -13.14
N VAL A 86 3.71 2.96 -11.96
CA VAL A 86 4.53 3.87 -11.15
C VAL A 86 4.73 3.37 -9.71
N GLY A 87 4.12 2.25 -9.34
CA GLY A 87 4.27 1.69 -8.00
C GLY A 87 3.24 0.63 -7.65
N GLU A 88 3.13 0.34 -6.38
CA GLU A 88 2.16 -0.62 -5.83
C GLU A 88 1.50 -0.10 -4.54
N VAL A 89 0.31 -0.62 -4.26
CA VAL A 89 -0.36 -0.56 -2.97
C VAL A 89 -0.79 -1.96 -2.57
N VAL A 90 -0.69 -2.27 -1.28
CA VAL A 90 -0.99 -3.60 -0.76
C VAL A 90 -1.77 -3.49 0.55
N LEU A 91 -2.85 -4.26 0.68
CA LEU A 91 -3.46 -4.64 1.95
C LEU A 91 -3.11 -6.11 2.21
N TYR A 92 -2.55 -6.42 3.36
CA TYR A 92 -2.08 -7.77 3.71
C TYR A 92 -2.21 -8.02 5.22
N ASP A 93 -1.87 -9.21 5.72
CA ASP A 93 -2.08 -9.60 7.10
C ASP A 93 -3.53 -9.40 7.53
N TRP A 94 -4.46 -9.88 6.68
CA TRP A 94 -5.88 -9.75 6.95
C TRP A 94 -6.30 -10.60 8.14
N ASP A 95 -6.86 -9.94 9.14
CA ASP A 95 -7.51 -10.53 10.29
C ASP A 95 -9.04 -10.35 10.17
N PRO A 96 -9.77 -11.39 9.76
CA PRO A 96 -11.21 -11.31 9.57
C PRO A 96 -11.99 -11.14 10.89
N GLU A 97 -11.48 -11.69 12.00
CA GLU A 97 -12.10 -11.58 13.31
C GLU A 97 -12.09 -10.14 13.82
N HIS A 98 -10.94 -9.48 13.72
CA HIS A 98 -10.76 -8.09 14.12
C HIS A 98 -11.04 -7.08 13.00
N ARG A 99 -11.34 -7.56 11.79
CA ARG A 99 -11.57 -6.74 10.59
C ARG A 99 -10.45 -5.74 10.38
N SER A 100 -9.22 -6.22 10.48
CA SER A 100 -8.02 -5.39 10.36
C SER A 100 -7.06 -5.92 9.32
N CYS A 101 -6.21 -5.05 8.82
CA CYS A 101 -5.10 -5.42 7.94
C CYS A 101 -3.95 -4.42 8.04
N THR A 102 -2.83 -4.79 7.47
CA THR A 102 -1.65 -3.93 7.28
C THR A 102 -1.66 -3.35 5.86
N PHE A 103 -1.28 -2.09 5.75
CA PHE A 103 -1.13 -1.38 4.47
C PHE A 103 0.34 -1.16 4.13
N ARG A 104 0.68 -1.32 2.88
CA ARG A 104 2.00 -0.99 2.33
C ARG A 104 1.87 -0.30 0.98
N THR A 105 2.78 0.63 0.68
CA THR A 105 2.93 1.20 -0.66
C THR A 105 4.39 1.50 -0.99
N LEU A 106 4.72 1.41 -2.24
CA LEU A 106 5.92 2.00 -2.81
C LEU A 106 5.58 2.77 -4.08
N VAL A 107 6.29 3.87 -4.31
CA VAL A 107 6.11 4.70 -5.50
C VAL A 107 7.48 5.02 -6.10
N GLY A 108 7.67 4.62 -7.32
CA GLY A 108 8.88 4.87 -8.10
C GLY A 108 9.05 6.36 -8.44
N PRO A 109 10.23 6.73 -8.99
CA PRO A 109 10.58 8.11 -9.27
C PRO A 109 9.55 8.84 -10.14
N GLU A 110 8.99 8.18 -11.15
CA GLU A 110 8.02 8.79 -12.06
C GLU A 110 6.65 9.11 -11.41
N GLY A 111 6.31 8.44 -10.32
CA GLY A 111 5.06 8.67 -9.58
C GLY A 111 5.17 9.74 -8.49
N ARG A 112 6.37 10.18 -8.14
CA ARG A 112 6.61 11.08 -7.02
C ARG A 112 6.27 12.54 -7.33
N GLY A 113 5.88 13.30 -6.29
CA GLY A 113 5.68 14.75 -6.38
C GLY A 113 4.42 15.18 -7.14
N ARG A 114 3.65 14.26 -7.71
CA ARG A 114 2.48 14.52 -8.58
C ARG A 114 1.14 14.24 -7.92
N GLY A 115 1.15 13.76 -6.69
CA GLY A 115 -0.05 13.39 -5.92
C GLY A 115 -0.56 11.98 -6.21
N LEU A 116 0.09 11.21 -7.11
CA LEU A 116 -0.34 9.86 -7.49
C LEU A 116 -0.34 8.93 -6.27
N GLY A 117 0.73 8.94 -5.46
CA GLY A 117 0.82 8.12 -4.25
C GLY A 117 -0.29 8.44 -3.23
N THR A 118 -0.59 9.72 -3.00
CA THR A 118 -1.65 10.11 -2.06
C THR A 118 -3.02 9.62 -2.52
N GLU A 119 -3.33 9.75 -3.82
CA GLU A 119 -4.59 9.26 -4.37
C GLU A 119 -4.66 7.73 -4.32
N ALA A 120 -3.57 7.04 -4.67
CA ALA A 120 -3.52 5.58 -4.59
C ALA A 120 -3.78 5.07 -3.17
N VAL A 121 -3.16 5.68 -2.15
CA VAL A 121 -3.42 5.36 -0.73
C VAL A 121 -4.89 5.59 -0.41
N ARG A 122 -5.47 6.75 -0.78
CA ARG A 122 -6.87 7.09 -0.50
C ARG A 122 -7.84 6.09 -1.14
N LEU A 123 -7.65 5.74 -2.40
CA LEU A 123 -8.50 4.77 -3.11
C LEU A 123 -8.45 3.38 -2.44
N THR A 124 -7.26 2.94 -2.04
CA THR A 124 -7.08 1.62 -1.41
C THR A 124 -7.70 1.59 -0.02
N VAL A 125 -7.47 2.61 0.80
CA VAL A 125 -8.03 2.74 2.15
C VAL A 125 -9.56 2.82 2.08
N GLY A 126 -10.10 3.63 1.17
CA GLY A 126 -11.55 3.72 0.92
C GLY A 126 -12.14 2.37 0.53
N HIS A 127 -11.52 1.65 -0.39
CA HIS A 127 -11.95 0.30 -0.76
C HIS A 127 -11.95 -0.66 0.45
N GLY A 128 -10.90 -0.58 1.29
CA GLY A 128 -10.80 -1.38 2.52
C GLY A 128 -11.98 -1.17 3.46
N PHE A 129 -12.37 0.07 3.72
CA PHE A 129 -13.48 0.38 4.62
C PHE A 129 -14.85 0.17 3.99
N GLU A 130 -15.05 0.64 2.76
CA GLU A 130 -16.36 0.71 2.13
C GLU A 130 -16.80 -0.61 1.48
N ARG A 131 -15.84 -1.41 1.00
CA ARG A 131 -16.10 -2.65 0.28
C ARG A 131 -15.68 -3.91 1.02
N LEU A 132 -14.52 -3.88 1.68
CA LEU A 132 -14.04 -5.03 2.45
C LEU A 132 -14.57 -5.03 3.89
N GLY A 133 -15.17 -3.93 4.36
CA GLY A 133 -15.75 -3.82 5.69
C GLY A 133 -14.71 -3.84 6.81
N LEU A 134 -13.48 -3.46 6.52
CA LEU A 134 -12.44 -3.33 7.54
C LEU A 134 -12.84 -2.32 8.61
N HIS A 135 -12.34 -2.50 9.82
CA HIS A 135 -12.47 -1.55 10.92
C HIS A 135 -11.19 -0.74 11.13
N ARG A 136 -10.04 -1.37 10.87
CA ARG A 136 -8.72 -0.78 11.10
C ARG A 136 -7.78 -1.13 9.95
N ILE A 137 -7.02 -0.13 9.51
CA ILE A 137 -5.90 -0.30 8.58
C ILE A 137 -4.68 0.32 9.25
N ALA A 138 -3.63 -0.49 9.47
CA ALA A 138 -2.40 -0.07 10.13
C ALA A 138 -1.23 -0.08 9.14
N LEU A 139 -0.18 0.63 9.47
CA LEU A 139 1.10 0.59 8.78
C LEU A 139 2.25 0.95 9.72
N ASP A 140 3.45 0.62 9.33
CA ASP A 140 4.66 1.17 9.90
C ASP A 140 5.55 1.77 8.80
N LEU A 141 6.38 2.71 9.19
CA LEU A 141 7.34 3.35 8.30
C LEU A 141 8.59 3.77 9.08
N PHE A 142 9.73 3.86 8.39
CA PHE A 142 10.91 4.46 9.00
C PHE A 142 10.61 5.85 9.52
N SER A 143 10.90 6.16 10.79
CA SER A 143 10.56 7.45 11.42
C SER A 143 11.16 8.67 10.70
N HIS A 144 12.25 8.47 9.96
CA HIS A 144 12.87 9.50 9.13
C HIS A 144 12.28 9.61 7.71
N ASN A 145 11.26 8.82 7.36
CA ASN A 145 10.55 8.92 6.07
C ASN A 145 9.43 9.97 6.14
N HIS A 146 9.80 11.24 6.30
CA HIS A 146 8.84 12.33 6.44
C HIS A 146 7.93 12.53 5.23
N ARG A 147 8.36 12.08 4.03
CA ARG A 147 7.51 12.17 2.83
C ARG A 147 6.35 11.18 2.88
N ALA A 148 6.61 9.93 3.19
CA ALA A 148 5.57 8.92 3.34
C ALA A 148 4.62 9.29 4.49
N ARG A 149 5.15 9.72 5.63
CA ARG A 149 4.35 10.19 6.76
C ARG A 149 3.34 11.25 6.36
N ARG A 150 3.76 12.30 5.64
CA ARG A 150 2.85 13.35 5.15
C ARG A 150 1.77 12.84 4.19
N VAL A 151 2.06 11.79 3.40
CA VAL A 151 1.07 11.16 2.54
C VAL A 151 0.00 10.47 3.39
N TYR A 152 0.41 9.71 4.39
CA TYR A 152 -0.51 8.98 5.26
C TYR A 152 -1.36 9.93 6.12
N GLU A 153 -0.76 10.96 6.72
CA GLU A 153 -1.49 12.01 7.47
C GLU A 153 -2.58 12.68 6.62
N LYS A 154 -2.28 13.00 5.33
CA LYS A 154 -3.26 13.56 4.39
C LYS A 154 -4.43 12.63 4.06
N VAL A 155 -4.26 11.33 4.24
CA VAL A 155 -5.31 10.34 4.02
C VAL A 155 -6.09 10.04 5.30
N GLY A 156 -5.61 10.53 6.45
CA GLY A 156 -6.28 10.38 7.72
C GLY A 156 -5.63 9.39 8.67
N PHE A 157 -4.44 8.87 8.36
CA PHE A 157 -3.69 8.06 9.32
C PHE A 157 -3.20 8.91 10.50
N VAL A 158 -3.34 8.36 11.69
CA VAL A 158 -2.89 8.94 12.95
C VAL A 158 -1.70 8.14 13.48
N GLU A 159 -0.69 8.84 14.00
CA GLU A 159 0.44 8.21 14.68
C GLU A 159 0.00 7.61 16.01
N GLU A 160 0.36 6.35 16.27
CA GLU A 160 0.08 5.63 17.51
C GLU A 160 1.31 5.51 18.41
N GLY A 161 2.50 5.67 17.83
CA GLY A 161 3.74 5.60 18.60
C GLY A 161 4.96 5.29 17.74
N VAL A 162 6.08 5.14 18.43
CA VAL A 162 7.38 4.83 17.82
C VAL A 162 7.95 3.55 18.44
N ALA A 163 8.21 2.56 17.59
CA ALA A 163 8.98 1.38 17.93
C ALA A 163 10.47 1.71 17.80
N ARG A 164 11.15 1.93 18.94
CA ARG A 164 12.55 2.33 18.95
C ARG A 164 13.45 1.19 18.50
N GLN A 165 14.39 1.49 17.60
CA GLN A 165 15.41 0.55 17.13
C GLN A 165 14.82 -0.80 16.66
N SER A 166 13.67 -0.74 15.97
CA SER A 166 12.94 -1.93 15.53
C SER A 166 13.43 -2.49 14.19
N VAL A 167 14.20 -1.71 13.44
CA VAL A 167 14.73 -2.13 12.14
C VAL A 167 16.24 -2.04 12.13
N LEU A 168 16.91 -3.18 11.86
CA LEU A 168 18.36 -3.23 11.63
C LEU A 168 18.61 -3.18 10.12
N ARG A 169 19.42 -2.22 9.67
CA ARG A 169 19.79 -2.08 8.28
C ARG A 169 21.22 -1.58 8.13
N ASP A 170 21.99 -2.24 7.30
CA ASP A 170 23.41 -1.90 7.05
C ASP A 170 24.22 -1.73 8.34
N GLY A 171 23.91 -2.57 9.36
CA GLY A 171 24.54 -2.51 10.69
C GLY A 171 24.05 -1.35 11.57
N GLN A 172 23.08 -0.56 11.14
CA GLN A 172 22.50 0.56 11.89
C GLN A 172 21.04 0.28 12.30
N TRP A 173 20.68 0.63 13.54
CA TRP A 173 19.33 0.54 14.05
C TRP A 173 18.52 1.80 13.74
N TYR A 174 17.29 1.61 13.31
CA TYR A 174 16.33 2.67 12.98
C TYR A 174 15.03 2.47 13.75
N ASP A 175 14.37 3.58 14.04
CA ASP A 175 13.04 3.61 14.63
C ASP A 175 11.98 3.48 13.54
N SER A 176 10.87 2.79 13.85
CA SER A 176 9.65 2.78 13.05
C SER A 176 8.56 3.61 13.72
N THR A 177 7.86 4.44 12.96
CA THR A 177 6.62 5.09 13.37
C THR A 177 5.44 4.19 13.01
N LEU A 178 4.59 3.91 13.99
CA LEU A 178 3.36 3.14 13.83
C LEU A 178 2.20 4.10 13.57
N MET A 179 1.42 3.84 12.53
CA MET A 179 0.25 4.66 12.19
C MET A 179 -0.94 3.77 11.86
N SER A 180 -2.14 4.29 12.09
CA SER A 180 -3.37 3.64 11.68
C SER A 180 -4.46 4.63 11.32
N VAL A 181 -5.49 4.13 10.65
CA VAL A 181 -6.77 4.83 10.43
C VAL A 181 -7.90 3.87 10.75
N LEU A 182 -8.94 4.37 11.41
CA LEU A 182 -10.13 3.62 11.78
C LEU A 182 -11.32 3.99 10.88
N ALA A 183 -12.24 3.04 10.68
CA ALA A 183 -13.42 3.27 9.84
C ALA A 183 -14.25 4.50 10.25
N PRO A 184 -14.49 4.81 11.55
CA PRO A 184 -15.16 6.05 11.95
C PRO A 184 -14.38 7.30 11.57
N GLU A 185 -13.05 7.31 11.75
CA GLU A 185 -12.17 8.43 11.41
C GLU A 185 -12.15 8.68 9.90
N TRP A 186 -12.13 7.60 9.11
CA TRP A 186 -12.25 7.69 7.66
C TRP A 186 -13.55 8.37 7.23
N ALA A 187 -14.68 7.98 7.80
CA ALA A 187 -15.98 8.56 7.48
C ALA A 187 -16.03 10.06 7.81
N GLU A 188 -15.47 10.49 8.94
CA GLU A 188 -15.35 11.90 9.32
C GLU A 188 -14.41 12.68 8.39
N HIS A 189 -13.29 12.06 7.99
CA HIS A 189 -12.30 12.69 7.11
C HIS A 189 -12.86 12.94 5.71
N GLN A 190 -13.71 12.04 5.19
CA GLN A 190 -14.39 12.20 3.90
C GLN A 190 -15.49 13.27 3.93
N GLY A 191 -16.08 13.54 5.08
CA GLY A 191 -17.11 14.56 5.28
C GLY A 191 -16.59 15.99 5.51
N ARG A 192 -15.28 16.19 5.60
CA ARG A 192 -14.67 17.54 5.74
C ARG A 192 -14.50 18.17 4.36
N PRO A 193 -15.06 19.39 4.15
CA PRO A 193 -14.95 20.15 2.90
C PRO A 193 -13.51 20.55 2.59
#